data_5eeba78887e2b8321e87e20b695511cc
#
_entry.id   5eeba78887e2b8321e87e20b695511cc
#
_cell.length_a   1.000
_cell.length_b   1.000
_cell.length_c   1.000
_cell.angle_alpha   90.00
_cell.angle_beta   90.00
_cell.angle_gamma   90.00
#
_symmetry.space_group_name_H-M   'P 1'
#
loop_
_entity.id
_entity.type
_entity.pdbx_description
1 polymer ?
#
loop_
_entity_poly.entity_id
_entity_poly.type
_entity_poly.pdbx_seq_one_letter_code
_entity_poly.pdbx_strand_id
1 'polypeptide(L)'
;MSDQNTTLDVLEADRQGLIVRTSIIGIVTNLLLAGFKAAVGLLSNSIAITLDAVNNTSDALSSVITIIGAKLGSKAPDKKHPLGYGRIEYLSSMMVAAIVLYAGITSAVESVKKIIRPEAADYGTASIVILAVAIAVKLVLGSYVKKQGEKANSGALTASGSDALFDAVLSASVLASAAIYLIWHISLEAYVGVLIAIVIIKAGVEMMTETLDDILGRRADTELVREIKSLIAQEPEVMGAYDLVMSNYGPDKNYASVHMELPDTMTVEEVDRLTRRVEAKVYLATGVILTGVGVYSHNTGTGEAADIRNAVQKTVLSHDWAIQMHGFYADIESKKIRFDVVLSFDIAPKEALKILRDEIGAQFPGYELQIAPDVDLTDI
;
A
#
# COMPACT_ATOMS: atom_id res chain seq x y z
N MET A 1 27.61 -7.80 3.30
CA MET A 1 26.62 -7.48 4.33
C MET A 1 26.82 -6.08 4.95
N SER A 2 28.03 -5.61 5.28
CA SER A 2 28.21 -4.25 5.85
C SER A 2 27.85 -3.12 4.88
N ASP A 3 28.24 -3.21 3.61
CA ASP A 3 27.93 -2.17 2.60
C ASP A 3 26.44 -2.12 2.20
N GLN A 4 25.74 -3.23 2.31
CA GLN A 4 24.32 -3.33 2.00
C GLN A 4 23.44 -2.65 3.05
N ASN A 5 23.75 -2.86 4.34
CA ASN A 5 23.07 -2.14 5.42
C ASN A 5 23.29 -0.63 5.30
N THR A 6 24.49 -0.21 4.89
CA THR A 6 24.82 1.22 4.73
C THR A 6 23.98 1.89 3.65
N THR A 7 23.68 1.19 2.53
CA THR A 7 22.88 1.76 1.41
C THR A 7 21.42 1.91 1.82
N LEU A 8 20.83 0.92 2.51
CA LEU A 8 19.46 1.04 3.02
C LEU A 8 19.33 2.11 4.10
N ASP A 9 20.25 2.15 5.04
CA ASP A 9 20.24 3.16 6.11
C ASP A 9 20.28 4.57 5.51
N VAL A 10 21.00 4.77 4.40
CA VAL A 10 21.04 6.05 3.66
C VAL A 10 19.70 6.34 2.99
N LEU A 11 19.09 5.37 2.29
CA LEU A 11 17.80 5.55 1.62
C LEU A 11 16.66 5.80 2.63
N GLU A 12 16.64 5.07 3.75
CA GLU A 12 15.67 5.30 4.83
C GLU A 12 15.85 6.70 5.47
N ALA A 13 17.10 7.13 5.68
CA ALA A 13 17.40 8.45 6.24
C ALA A 13 16.98 9.58 5.28
N ASP A 14 17.21 9.41 3.97
CA ASP A 14 16.78 10.37 2.95
C ASP A 14 15.26 10.46 2.86
N ARG A 15 14.56 9.33 2.89
CA ARG A 15 13.10 9.25 2.92
C ARG A 15 12.53 9.94 4.17
N GLN A 16 13.04 9.60 5.33
CA GLN A 16 12.62 10.21 6.60
C GLN A 16 12.90 11.72 6.59
N GLY A 17 14.06 12.14 6.10
CA GLY A 17 14.42 13.54 5.93
C GLY A 17 13.42 14.29 5.05
N LEU A 18 12.97 13.67 3.95
CA LEU A 18 11.97 14.22 3.05
C LEU A 18 10.61 14.39 3.75
N ILE A 19 10.14 13.38 4.48
CA ILE A 19 8.87 13.43 5.22
C ILE A 19 8.92 14.55 6.27
N VAL A 20 9.95 14.57 7.10
CA VAL A 20 10.08 15.57 8.18
C VAL A 20 10.17 16.99 7.62
N ARG A 21 10.99 17.21 6.59
CA ARG A 21 11.14 18.53 5.96
C ARG A 21 9.83 19.01 5.35
N THR A 22 9.12 18.15 4.64
CA THR A 22 7.83 18.47 4.02
C THR A 22 6.77 18.78 5.07
N SER A 23 6.71 17.98 6.14
CA SER A 23 5.79 18.22 7.26
C SER A 23 6.09 19.52 8.00
N ILE A 24 7.37 19.88 8.19
CA ILE A 24 7.75 21.18 8.76
C ILE A 24 7.27 22.35 7.89
N ILE A 25 7.40 22.23 6.57
CA ILE A 25 6.86 23.24 5.64
C ILE A 25 5.33 23.34 5.82
N GLY A 26 4.63 22.21 5.92
CA GLY A 26 3.19 22.17 6.21
C GLY A 26 2.83 22.87 7.51
N ILE A 27 3.52 22.54 8.62
CA ILE A 27 3.31 23.16 9.93
C ILE A 27 3.52 24.68 9.84
N VAL A 28 4.64 25.12 9.32
CA VAL A 28 4.97 26.55 9.24
C VAL A 28 3.92 27.29 8.40
N THR A 29 3.55 26.76 7.25
CA THR A 29 2.55 27.39 6.36
C THR A 29 1.18 27.45 7.03
N ASN A 30 0.72 26.37 7.66
CA ASN A 30 -0.58 26.35 8.34
C ASN A 30 -0.61 27.27 9.57
N LEU A 31 0.48 27.37 10.34
CA LEU A 31 0.59 28.29 11.45
C LEU A 31 0.62 29.76 10.99
N LEU A 32 1.28 30.06 9.88
CA LEU A 32 1.26 31.39 9.28
C LEU A 32 -0.15 31.78 8.80
N LEU A 33 -0.86 30.83 8.14
CA LEU A 33 -2.26 31.03 7.75
C LEU A 33 -3.17 31.21 8.97
N ALA A 34 -3.00 30.39 10.01
CA ALA A 34 -3.73 30.52 11.26
C ALA A 34 -3.50 31.88 11.93
N GLY A 35 -2.24 32.30 12.03
CA GLY A 35 -1.89 33.61 12.59
C GLY A 35 -2.45 34.78 11.79
N PHE A 36 -2.37 34.71 10.46
CA PHE A 36 -2.94 35.70 9.57
C PHE A 36 -4.47 35.80 9.72
N LYS A 37 -5.17 34.67 9.66
CA LYS A 37 -6.62 34.60 9.83
C LYS A 37 -7.06 35.05 11.24
N ALA A 38 -6.35 34.64 12.29
CA ALA A 38 -6.64 35.08 13.65
C ALA A 38 -6.51 36.60 13.83
N ALA A 39 -5.43 37.19 13.30
CA ALA A 39 -5.23 38.63 13.36
C ALA A 39 -6.36 39.38 12.65
N VAL A 40 -6.71 38.98 11.42
CA VAL A 40 -7.79 39.63 10.68
C VAL A 40 -9.17 39.35 11.33
N GLY A 41 -9.41 38.13 11.79
CA GLY A 41 -10.66 37.77 12.51
C GLY A 41 -10.90 38.61 13.75
N LEU A 42 -9.87 38.86 14.55
CA LEU A 42 -9.94 39.74 15.73
C LEU A 42 -10.12 41.20 15.32
N LEU A 43 -9.42 41.71 14.32
CA LEU A 43 -9.54 43.09 13.84
C LEU A 43 -10.90 43.38 13.20
N SER A 44 -11.47 42.41 12.48
CA SER A 44 -12.78 42.51 11.83
C SER A 44 -13.95 42.07 12.73
N ASN A 45 -13.66 41.64 13.96
CA ASN A 45 -14.62 41.05 14.90
C ASN A 45 -15.45 39.91 14.27
N SER A 46 -14.80 39.10 13.38
CA SER A 46 -15.45 38.00 12.69
C SER A 46 -15.12 36.68 13.37
N ILE A 47 -16.17 36.07 13.98
CA ILE A 47 -16.07 34.74 14.61
C ILE A 47 -15.75 33.67 13.56
N ALA A 48 -16.33 33.78 12.36
CA ALA A 48 -16.10 32.81 11.27
C ALA A 48 -14.64 32.73 10.87
N ILE A 49 -13.96 33.87 10.68
CA ILE A 49 -12.54 33.92 10.33
C ILE A 49 -11.67 33.37 11.47
N THR A 50 -12.07 33.67 12.73
CA THR A 50 -11.34 33.15 13.89
C THR A 50 -11.46 31.64 14.02
N LEU A 51 -12.62 31.05 13.75
CA LEU A 51 -12.84 29.61 13.74
C LEU A 51 -12.04 28.95 12.61
N ASP A 52 -11.95 29.59 11.45
CA ASP A 52 -11.15 29.09 10.33
C ASP A 52 -9.63 29.11 10.66
N ALA A 53 -9.16 30.05 11.48
CA ALA A 53 -7.81 30.03 12.03
C ALA A 53 -7.55 28.82 12.93
N VAL A 54 -8.56 28.41 13.73
CA VAL A 54 -8.47 27.20 14.56
C VAL A 54 -8.35 25.94 13.67
N ASN A 55 -9.08 25.89 12.55
CA ASN A 55 -9.00 24.77 11.60
C ASN A 55 -7.57 24.61 11.04
N ASN A 56 -6.92 25.70 10.61
CA ASN A 56 -5.53 25.62 10.13
C ASN A 56 -4.54 25.18 11.24
N THR A 57 -4.86 25.39 12.49
CA THR A 57 -4.07 24.85 13.61
C THR A 57 -4.21 23.33 13.70
N SER A 58 -5.40 22.79 13.43
CA SER A 58 -5.64 21.34 13.36
C SER A 58 -4.87 20.67 12.21
N ASP A 59 -4.74 21.35 11.07
CA ASP A 59 -3.95 20.85 9.93
C ASP A 59 -2.45 20.80 10.30
N ALA A 60 -1.96 21.77 11.07
CA ALA A 60 -0.60 21.71 11.59
C ALA A 60 -0.40 20.49 12.52
N LEU A 61 -1.43 20.12 13.30
CA LEU A 61 -1.40 18.93 14.15
C LEU A 61 -1.29 17.64 13.34
N SER A 62 -2.00 17.50 12.23
CA SER A 62 -1.88 16.37 11.30
C SER A 62 -0.44 16.20 10.80
N SER A 63 0.22 17.32 10.47
CA SER A 63 1.64 17.30 10.08
C SER A 63 2.57 16.86 11.22
N VAL A 64 2.25 17.20 12.48
CA VAL A 64 2.99 16.70 13.65
C VAL A 64 2.84 15.19 13.81
N ILE A 65 1.63 14.67 13.64
CA ILE A 65 1.35 13.21 13.68
C ILE A 65 2.20 12.50 12.62
N THR A 66 2.29 13.05 11.41
CA THR A 66 3.12 12.50 10.32
C THR A 66 4.60 12.44 10.71
N ILE A 67 5.15 13.49 11.32
CA ILE A 67 6.55 13.49 11.78
C ILE A 67 6.78 12.43 12.85
N ILE A 68 5.87 12.34 13.83
CA ILE A 68 5.97 11.33 14.89
C ILE A 68 5.92 9.93 14.30
N GLY A 69 4.99 9.67 13.39
CA GLY A 69 4.85 8.39 12.69
C GLY A 69 6.12 7.98 11.95
N ALA A 70 6.67 8.89 11.13
CA ALA A 70 7.90 8.63 10.39
C ALA A 70 9.11 8.38 11.30
N LYS A 71 9.28 9.19 12.37
CA LYS A 71 10.37 9.01 13.34
C LYS A 71 10.27 7.73 14.15
N LEU A 72 9.07 7.34 14.55
CA LEU A 72 8.87 6.10 15.28
C LEU A 72 8.96 4.90 14.34
N GLY A 73 8.46 5.01 13.11
CA GLY A 73 8.51 3.96 12.09
C GLY A 73 9.94 3.59 11.69
N SER A 74 10.85 4.57 11.64
CA SER A 74 12.27 4.35 11.33
C SER A 74 13.13 3.90 12.51
N LYS A 75 12.53 3.70 13.70
CA LYS A 75 13.28 3.19 14.86
C LYS A 75 13.82 1.78 14.57
N ALA A 76 15.11 1.57 14.88
CA ALA A 76 15.77 0.29 14.72
C ALA A 76 15.07 -0.85 15.50
N PRO A 77 15.14 -2.09 15.00
CA PRO A 77 14.64 -3.27 15.70
C PRO A 77 15.18 -3.38 17.12
N ASP A 78 14.36 -3.86 18.04
CA ASP A 78 14.73 -4.18 19.40
C ASP A 78 14.19 -5.56 19.84
N LYS A 79 14.49 -5.98 21.07
CA LYS A 79 14.04 -7.30 21.58
C LYS A 79 12.52 -7.47 21.57
N LYS A 80 11.75 -6.39 21.70
CA LYS A 80 10.28 -6.43 21.71
C LYS A 80 9.70 -6.42 20.29
N HIS A 81 10.37 -5.72 19.37
CA HIS A 81 9.96 -5.57 17.97
C HIS A 81 11.14 -5.93 17.05
N PRO A 82 11.40 -7.24 16.85
CA PRO A 82 12.58 -7.71 16.12
C PRO A 82 12.56 -7.36 14.63
N LEU A 83 11.38 -7.11 14.05
CA LEU A 83 11.24 -6.64 12.67
C LEU A 83 11.17 -5.11 12.55
N GLY A 84 11.37 -4.39 13.66
CA GLY A 84 11.33 -2.93 13.73
C GLY A 84 9.94 -2.36 13.92
N TYR A 85 9.80 -1.07 13.65
CA TYR A 85 8.61 -0.27 13.96
C TYR A 85 7.91 0.29 12.72
N GLY A 86 8.26 -0.15 11.52
CA GLY A 86 7.78 0.41 10.26
C GLY A 86 6.25 0.53 10.15
N ARG A 87 5.50 -0.43 10.73
CA ARG A 87 4.02 -0.39 10.76
C ARG A 87 3.41 0.77 11.55
N ILE A 88 4.21 1.49 12.36
CA ILE A 88 3.72 2.71 13.04
C ILE A 88 3.36 3.80 12.03
N GLU A 89 4.01 3.83 10.87
CA GLU A 89 3.63 4.77 9.81
C GLU A 89 2.20 4.54 9.31
N TYR A 90 1.75 3.31 9.23
CA TYR A 90 0.35 3.00 8.88
C TYR A 90 -0.63 3.49 9.94
N LEU A 91 -0.27 3.38 11.22
CA LEU A 91 -1.12 3.93 12.30
C LEU A 91 -1.20 5.45 12.22
N SER A 92 -0.11 6.14 11.90
CA SER A 92 -0.14 7.59 11.70
C SER A 92 -0.95 7.98 10.46
N SER A 93 -0.83 7.23 9.36
CA SER A 93 -1.65 7.43 8.16
C SER A 93 -3.14 7.25 8.45
N MET A 94 -3.51 6.23 9.23
CA MET A 94 -4.88 6.00 9.66
C MET A 94 -5.41 7.14 10.53
N MET A 95 -4.58 7.69 11.43
CA MET A 95 -4.97 8.84 12.25
C MET A 95 -5.25 10.09 11.39
N VAL A 96 -4.40 10.36 10.40
CA VAL A 96 -4.60 11.49 9.47
C VAL A 96 -5.84 11.26 8.61
N ALA A 97 -6.03 10.06 8.06
CA ALA A 97 -7.24 9.69 7.30
C ALA A 97 -8.53 9.85 8.13
N ALA A 98 -8.49 9.50 9.42
CA ALA A 98 -9.63 9.71 10.34
C ALA A 98 -9.93 11.21 10.56
N ILE A 99 -8.91 12.06 10.60
CA ILE A 99 -9.08 13.52 10.67
C ILE A 99 -9.75 14.03 9.40
N VAL A 100 -9.32 13.59 8.21
CA VAL A 100 -9.95 13.94 6.92
C VAL A 100 -11.40 13.49 6.88
N LEU A 101 -11.69 12.26 7.30
CA LEU A 101 -13.05 11.73 7.37
C LEU A 101 -13.93 12.55 8.33
N TYR A 102 -13.42 12.90 9.51
CA TYR A 102 -14.10 13.75 10.47
C TYR A 102 -14.40 15.15 9.90
N ALA A 103 -13.42 15.74 9.20
CA ALA A 103 -13.61 17.04 8.53
C ALA A 103 -14.72 16.96 7.45
N GLY A 104 -14.75 15.88 6.65
CA GLY A 104 -15.82 15.64 5.68
C GLY A 104 -17.20 15.51 6.33
N ILE A 105 -17.32 14.75 7.42
CA ILE A 105 -18.58 14.58 8.15
C ILE A 105 -19.05 15.90 8.76
N THR A 106 -18.17 16.66 9.39
CA THR A 106 -18.51 17.96 9.98
C THR A 106 -18.93 18.96 8.90
N SER A 107 -18.23 19.02 7.77
CA SER A 107 -18.61 19.85 6.63
C SER A 107 -19.98 19.48 6.06
N ALA A 108 -20.31 18.19 5.99
CA ALA A 108 -21.64 17.72 5.56
C ALA A 108 -22.73 18.18 6.53
N VAL A 109 -22.51 18.01 7.84
CA VAL A 109 -23.46 18.42 8.89
C VAL A 109 -23.69 19.93 8.87
N GLU A 110 -22.64 20.73 8.76
CA GLU A 110 -22.74 22.17 8.69
C GLU A 110 -23.46 22.64 7.42
N SER A 111 -23.14 22.06 6.28
CA SER A 111 -23.80 22.38 5.01
C SER A 111 -25.30 22.03 5.04
N VAL A 112 -25.68 20.89 5.61
CA VAL A 112 -27.09 20.50 5.79
C VAL A 112 -27.79 21.43 6.77
N LYS A 113 -27.14 21.84 7.87
CA LYS A 113 -27.73 22.85 8.81
C LYS A 113 -27.99 24.18 8.09
N LYS A 114 -27.07 24.67 7.26
CA LYS A 114 -27.23 25.89 6.45
C LYS A 114 -28.38 25.78 5.44
N ILE A 115 -28.65 24.58 4.88
CA ILE A 115 -29.82 24.36 4.02
C ILE A 115 -31.12 24.48 4.82
N ILE A 116 -31.18 23.86 6.01
CA ILE A 116 -32.39 23.85 6.87
C ILE A 116 -32.64 25.21 7.53
N ARG A 117 -31.57 25.90 7.90
CA ARG A 117 -31.62 27.24 8.55
C ARG A 117 -30.67 28.17 7.79
N PRO A 118 -31.15 28.79 6.69
CA PRO A 118 -30.33 29.71 5.92
C PRO A 118 -29.90 30.90 6.77
N GLU A 119 -28.61 31.08 6.95
CA GLU A 119 -28.02 32.25 7.56
C GLU A 119 -27.60 33.21 6.45
N ALA A 120 -27.77 34.52 6.71
CA ALA A 120 -27.28 35.52 5.77
C ALA A 120 -25.76 35.48 5.75
N ALA A 121 -25.21 35.17 4.59
CA ALA A 121 -23.76 35.11 4.42
C ALA A 121 -23.21 36.55 4.45
N ASP A 122 -22.25 36.81 5.34
CA ASP A 122 -21.51 38.07 5.36
C ASP A 122 -20.25 37.97 4.50
N TYR A 123 -20.36 38.42 3.28
CA TYR A 123 -19.25 38.48 2.31
C TYR A 123 -18.52 39.82 2.35
N GLY A 124 -18.03 40.21 3.54
CA GLY A 124 -17.22 41.41 3.67
C GLY A 124 -15.94 41.30 2.78
N THR A 125 -15.47 42.46 2.29
CA THR A 125 -14.29 42.51 1.42
C THR A 125 -13.06 41.86 2.04
N ALA A 126 -12.88 41.98 3.35
CA ALA A 126 -11.80 41.33 4.10
C ALA A 126 -11.89 39.79 4.01
N SER A 127 -13.10 39.22 4.17
CA SER A 127 -13.34 37.78 4.10
C SER A 127 -13.00 37.22 2.73
N ILE A 128 -13.38 37.94 1.66
CA ILE A 128 -13.09 37.54 0.26
C ILE A 128 -11.57 37.51 -0.01
N VAL A 129 -10.85 38.54 0.43
CA VAL A 129 -9.38 38.61 0.22
C VAL A 129 -8.67 37.50 0.98
N ILE A 130 -9.04 37.24 2.23
CA ILE A 130 -8.48 36.17 3.06
C ILE A 130 -8.73 34.82 2.43
N LEU A 131 -9.96 34.59 1.96
CA LEU A 131 -10.34 33.35 1.30
C LEU A 131 -9.53 33.12 0.03
N ALA A 132 -9.37 34.14 -0.82
CA ALA A 132 -8.56 34.04 -2.04
C ALA A 132 -7.09 33.72 -1.75
N VAL A 133 -6.49 34.38 -0.74
CA VAL A 133 -5.10 34.10 -0.33
C VAL A 133 -4.99 32.69 0.24
N ALA A 134 -5.93 32.26 1.08
CA ALA A 134 -5.94 30.92 1.67
C ALA A 134 -6.06 29.82 0.61
N ILE A 135 -6.92 30.00 -0.41
CA ILE A 135 -7.07 29.09 -1.54
C ILE A 135 -5.73 28.94 -2.27
N ALA A 136 -5.10 30.04 -2.65
CA ALA A 136 -3.83 30.00 -3.38
C ALA A 136 -2.74 29.26 -2.58
N VAL A 137 -2.59 29.57 -1.31
CA VAL A 137 -1.59 28.94 -0.44
C VAL A 137 -1.90 27.44 -0.25
N LYS A 138 -3.16 27.08 0.01
CA LYS A 138 -3.58 25.67 0.22
C LYS A 138 -3.43 24.83 -1.05
N LEU A 139 -3.70 25.37 -2.24
CA LEU A 139 -3.49 24.68 -3.52
C LEU A 139 -2.00 24.36 -3.74
N VAL A 140 -1.13 25.35 -3.51
CA VAL A 140 0.32 25.16 -3.65
C VAL A 140 0.84 24.18 -2.60
N LEU A 141 0.48 24.37 -1.34
CA LEU A 141 0.91 23.53 -0.24
C LEU A 141 0.41 22.09 -0.40
N GLY A 142 -0.89 21.90 -0.65
CA GLY A 142 -1.50 20.58 -0.79
C GLY A 142 -0.91 19.80 -1.95
N SER A 143 -0.75 20.43 -3.12
CA SER A 143 -0.10 19.78 -4.28
C SER A 143 1.34 19.42 -4.01
N TYR A 144 2.09 20.28 -3.32
CA TYR A 144 3.47 20.01 -2.93
C TYR A 144 3.56 18.85 -1.95
N VAL A 145 2.80 18.91 -0.85
CA VAL A 145 2.81 17.89 0.22
C VAL A 145 2.38 16.54 -0.32
N LYS A 146 1.29 16.48 -1.12
CA LYS A 146 0.82 15.25 -1.73
C LYS A 146 1.89 14.61 -2.63
N LYS A 147 2.50 15.40 -3.52
CA LYS A 147 3.57 14.92 -4.41
C LYS A 147 4.80 14.42 -3.65
N GLN A 148 5.17 15.05 -2.52
CA GLN A 148 6.26 14.55 -1.69
C GLN A 148 5.84 13.29 -0.92
N GLY A 149 4.56 13.18 -0.51
CA GLY A 149 4.00 11.98 0.10
C GLY A 149 4.06 10.76 -0.82
N GLU A 150 3.67 10.93 -2.08
CA GLU A 150 3.77 9.89 -3.12
C GLU A 150 5.24 9.48 -3.34
N LYS A 151 6.17 10.43 -3.42
CA LYS A 151 7.61 10.14 -3.56
C LYS A 151 8.20 9.40 -2.36
N ALA A 152 7.73 9.73 -1.16
CA ALA A 152 8.20 9.13 0.07
C ALA A 152 7.43 7.87 0.44
N ASN A 153 6.47 7.41 -0.38
CA ASN A 153 5.56 6.31 -0.06
C ASN A 153 4.99 6.46 1.37
N SER A 154 4.52 7.68 1.71
CA SER A 154 4.00 8.03 3.04
C SER A 154 2.51 8.35 2.96
N GLY A 155 1.67 7.41 3.38
CA GLY A 155 0.22 7.57 3.43
C GLY A 155 -0.22 8.78 4.28
N ALA A 156 0.44 9.03 5.42
CA ALA A 156 0.15 10.17 6.28
C ALA A 156 0.42 11.51 5.57
N LEU A 157 1.52 11.61 4.81
CA LEU A 157 1.84 12.82 4.07
C LEU A 157 0.89 13.03 2.89
N THR A 158 0.55 11.96 2.17
CA THR A 158 -0.41 11.97 1.06
C THR A 158 -1.81 12.37 1.54
N ALA A 159 -2.26 11.82 2.67
CA ALA A 159 -3.53 12.18 3.31
C ALA A 159 -3.54 13.66 3.71
N SER A 160 -2.50 14.16 4.39
CA SER A 160 -2.38 15.56 4.79
C SER A 160 -2.35 16.52 3.58
N GLY A 161 -1.69 16.13 2.47
CA GLY A 161 -1.69 16.90 1.24
C GLY A 161 -3.07 16.94 0.57
N SER A 162 -3.79 15.82 0.59
CA SER A 162 -5.17 15.73 0.07
C SER A 162 -6.14 16.55 0.89
N ASP A 163 -6.02 16.54 2.22
CA ASP A 163 -6.79 17.38 3.14
C ASP A 163 -6.64 18.86 2.81
N ALA A 164 -5.41 19.36 2.65
CA ALA A 164 -5.14 20.73 2.26
C ALA A 164 -5.75 21.10 0.88
N LEU A 165 -5.81 20.15 -0.08
CA LEU A 165 -6.46 20.36 -1.37
C LEU A 165 -8.00 20.39 -1.22
N PHE A 166 -8.58 19.54 -0.40
CA PHE A 166 -10.04 19.56 -0.12
C PHE A 166 -10.46 20.87 0.53
N ASP A 167 -9.69 21.38 1.47
CA ASP A 167 -9.90 22.69 2.06
C ASP A 167 -9.86 23.83 1.04
N ALA A 168 -8.91 23.76 0.09
CA ALA A 168 -8.84 24.73 -0.99
C ALA A 168 -10.07 24.66 -1.90
N VAL A 169 -10.55 23.46 -2.25
CA VAL A 169 -11.75 23.27 -3.08
C VAL A 169 -13.00 23.75 -2.34
N LEU A 170 -13.12 23.43 -1.06
CA LEU A 170 -14.23 23.91 -0.23
C LEU A 170 -14.23 25.46 -0.15
N SER A 171 -13.09 26.05 0.12
CA SER A 171 -12.93 27.51 0.16
C SER A 171 -13.20 28.17 -1.20
N ALA A 172 -12.77 27.56 -2.30
CA ALA A 172 -13.05 28.05 -3.66
C ALA A 172 -14.56 28.00 -3.99
N SER A 173 -15.25 26.96 -3.52
CA SER A 173 -16.70 26.84 -3.70
C SER A 173 -17.46 27.94 -2.95
N VAL A 174 -17.00 28.29 -1.74
CA VAL A 174 -17.57 29.41 -0.96
C VAL A 174 -17.34 30.73 -1.70
N LEU A 175 -16.13 30.94 -2.25
CA LEU A 175 -15.84 32.16 -3.03
C LEU A 175 -16.69 32.26 -4.30
N ALA A 176 -16.86 31.15 -5.03
CA ALA A 176 -17.72 31.09 -6.22
C ALA A 176 -19.19 31.34 -5.85
N SER A 177 -19.67 30.75 -4.73
CA SER A 177 -21.02 30.96 -4.22
C SER A 177 -21.24 32.41 -3.79
N ALA A 178 -20.24 33.06 -3.19
CA ALA A 178 -20.27 34.48 -2.87
C ALA A 178 -20.42 35.36 -4.11
N ALA A 179 -19.66 35.07 -5.18
CA ALA A 179 -19.78 35.79 -6.44
C ALA A 179 -21.17 35.62 -7.08
N ILE A 180 -21.72 34.42 -7.06
CA ILE A 180 -23.07 34.13 -7.56
C ILE A 180 -24.11 34.87 -6.74
N TYR A 181 -23.99 34.88 -5.40
CA TYR A 181 -24.89 35.60 -4.52
C TYR A 181 -24.90 37.11 -4.77
N LEU A 182 -23.72 37.71 -4.99
CA LEU A 182 -23.61 39.15 -5.29
C LEU A 182 -24.28 39.55 -6.61
N ILE A 183 -24.36 38.63 -7.59
CA ILE A 183 -24.93 38.90 -8.92
C ILE A 183 -26.42 38.54 -8.98
N TRP A 184 -26.78 37.36 -8.45
CA TRP A 184 -28.14 36.80 -8.62
C TRP A 184 -28.94 36.67 -7.32
N HIS A 185 -28.35 36.98 -6.16
CA HIS A 185 -28.94 36.78 -4.84
C HIS A 185 -29.38 35.34 -4.53
N ILE A 186 -28.73 34.35 -5.17
CA ILE A 186 -28.97 32.93 -4.95
C ILE A 186 -27.83 32.35 -4.11
N SER A 187 -28.15 31.83 -2.93
CA SER A 187 -27.17 31.16 -2.06
C SER A 187 -27.04 29.68 -2.47
N LEU A 188 -25.92 29.33 -3.09
CA LEU A 188 -25.58 27.96 -3.49
C LEU A 188 -24.57 27.30 -2.54
N GLU A 189 -23.96 28.06 -1.66
CA GLU A 189 -22.86 27.64 -0.79
C GLU A 189 -23.16 26.29 -0.06
N ALA A 190 -24.33 26.20 0.55
CA ALA A 190 -24.69 25.02 1.34
C ALA A 190 -24.89 23.75 0.46
N TYR A 191 -25.46 23.89 -0.73
CA TYR A 191 -25.67 22.76 -1.64
C TYR A 191 -24.34 22.24 -2.21
N VAL A 192 -23.47 23.16 -2.64
CA VAL A 192 -22.12 22.81 -3.13
C VAL A 192 -21.29 22.23 -2.00
N GLY A 193 -21.42 22.76 -0.79
CA GLY A 193 -20.77 22.24 0.42
C GLY A 193 -21.12 20.77 0.70
N VAL A 194 -22.39 20.38 0.55
CA VAL A 194 -22.81 18.97 0.71
C VAL A 194 -22.14 18.08 -0.34
N LEU A 195 -22.09 18.50 -1.62
CA LEU A 195 -21.47 17.71 -2.68
C LEU A 195 -19.97 17.51 -2.41
N ILE A 196 -19.27 18.56 -2.01
CA ILE A 196 -17.84 18.47 -1.69
C ILE A 196 -17.61 17.59 -0.45
N ALA A 197 -18.44 17.75 0.59
CA ALA A 197 -18.35 16.93 1.79
C ALA A 197 -18.49 15.42 1.48
N ILE A 198 -19.37 15.04 0.56
CA ILE A 198 -19.51 13.65 0.10
C ILE A 198 -18.19 13.16 -0.53
N VAL A 199 -17.53 13.98 -1.36
CA VAL A 199 -16.23 13.64 -1.97
C VAL A 199 -15.14 13.48 -0.91
N ILE A 200 -15.11 14.38 0.09
CA ILE A 200 -14.13 14.31 1.18
C ILE A 200 -14.35 13.05 2.03
N ILE A 201 -15.62 12.74 2.37
CA ILE A 201 -15.95 11.51 3.11
C ILE A 201 -15.52 10.28 2.34
N LYS A 202 -15.80 10.22 1.02
CA LYS A 202 -15.37 9.12 0.17
C LYS A 202 -13.85 8.98 0.20
N ALA A 203 -13.11 10.06 -0.02
CA ALA A 203 -11.64 10.05 0.02
C ALA A 203 -11.09 9.63 1.39
N GLY A 204 -11.69 10.09 2.50
CA GLY A 204 -11.31 9.67 3.83
C GLY A 204 -11.51 8.17 4.08
N VAL A 205 -12.64 7.61 3.60
CA VAL A 205 -12.90 6.17 3.66
C VAL A 205 -11.91 5.39 2.80
N GLU A 206 -11.62 5.84 1.57
CA GLU A 206 -10.65 5.21 0.67
C GLU A 206 -9.25 5.17 1.33
N MET A 207 -8.76 6.30 1.85
CA MET A 207 -7.47 6.36 2.55
C MET A 207 -7.42 5.44 3.78
N MET A 208 -8.51 5.32 4.55
CA MET A 208 -8.58 4.39 5.69
C MET A 208 -8.55 2.94 5.22
N THR A 209 -9.27 2.60 4.15
CA THR A 209 -9.32 1.24 3.60
C THR A 209 -7.96 0.84 3.06
N GLU A 210 -7.31 1.69 2.27
CA GLU A 210 -5.95 1.44 1.75
C GLU A 210 -4.94 1.19 2.89
N THR A 211 -5.02 1.99 3.95
CA THR A 211 -4.14 1.81 5.12
C THR A 211 -4.44 0.50 5.86
N LEU A 212 -5.72 0.13 5.97
CA LEU A 212 -6.12 -1.17 6.53
C LEU A 212 -5.60 -2.33 5.70
N ASP A 213 -5.71 -2.24 4.37
CA ASP A 213 -5.21 -3.26 3.45
C ASP A 213 -3.68 -3.41 3.59
N ASP A 214 -2.95 -2.31 3.77
CA ASP A 214 -1.51 -2.34 4.04
C ASP A 214 -1.17 -3.01 5.39
N ILE A 215 -1.99 -2.82 6.43
CA ILE A 215 -1.83 -3.48 7.75
C ILE A 215 -2.17 -4.96 7.66
N LEU A 216 -3.23 -5.32 6.95
CA LEU A 216 -3.70 -6.70 6.78
C LEU A 216 -2.80 -7.50 5.83
N GLY A 217 -2.06 -6.83 4.97
CA GLY A 217 -1.22 -7.43 3.94
C GLY A 217 -1.97 -7.54 2.61
N ARG A 218 -1.95 -6.47 1.85
CA ARG A 218 -2.49 -6.52 0.49
C ARG A 218 -1.56 -7.31 -0.43
N ARG A 219 -2.12 -7.77 -1.54
CA ARG A 219 -1.37 -8.44 -2.60
C ARG A 219 -0.15 -7.63 -3.01
N ALA A 220 0.96 -8.29 -3.21
CA ALA A 220 2.19 -7.67 -3.69
C ALA A 220 2.02 -7.07 -5.10
N ASP A 221 2.78 -6.04 -5.40
CA ASP A 221 2.80 -5.44 -6.72
C ASP A 221 3.25 -6.45 -7.78
N THR A 222 2.45 -6.60 -8.84
CA THR A 222 2.68 -7.59 -9.89
C THR A 222 3.98 -7.36 -10.64
N GLU A 223 4.41 -6.09 -10.84
CA GLU A 223 5.66 -5.78 -11.52
C GLU A 223 6.86 -6.17 -10.66
N LEU A 224 6.80 -5.85 -9.35
CA LEU A 224 7.83 -6.24 -8.39
C LEU A 224 7.97 -7.77 -8.30
N VAL A 225 6.85 -8.50 -8.29
CA VAL A 225 6.85 -9.97 -8.26
C VAL A 225 7.49 -10.54 -9.52
N ARG A 226 7.14 -10.01 -10.71
CA ARG A 226 7.76 -10.41 -11.97
C ARG A 226 9.26 -10.14 -11.99
N GLU A 227 9.67 -8.98 -11.50
CA GLU A 227 11.07 -8.62 -11.40
C GLU A 227 11.84 -9.60 -10.51
N ILE A 228 11.33 -9.91 -9.32
CA ILE A 228 11.97 -10.87 -8.40
C ILE A 228 12.07 -12.25 -9.06
N LYS A 229 10.98 -12.78 -9.62
CA LYS A 229 11.00 -14.08 -10.31
C LYS A 229 11.97 -14.08 -11.49
N SER A 230 12.01 -12.98 -12.26
CA SER A 230 12.95 -12.83 -13.39
C SER A 230 14.41 -12.81 -12.93
N LEU A 231 14.71 -12.10 -11.83
CA LEU A 231 16.07 -12.07 -11.26
C LEU A 231 16.53 -13.45 -10.80
N ILE A 232 15.64 -14.23 -10.21
CA ILE A 232 15.90 -15.60 -9.75
C ILE A 232 16.11 -16.52 -10.98
N ALA A 233 15.26 -16.43 -11.99
CA ALA A 233 15.33 -17.25 -13.21
C ALA A 233 16.55 -16.95 -14.09
N GLN A 234 17.27 -15.85 -13.86
CA GLN A 234 18.55 -15.58 -14.54
C GLN A 234 19.70 -16.44 -14.03
N GLU A 235 19.54 -17.13 -12.91
CA GLU A 235 20.56 -18.07 -12.43
C GLU A 235 20.46 -19.37 -13.23
N PRO A 236 21.55 -19.82 -13.85
CA PRO A 236 21.52 -20.95 -14.80
C PRO A 236 21.15 -22.29 -14.15
N GLU A 237 21.31 -22.39 -12.83
CA GLU A 237 20.95 -23.58 -12.06
C GLU A 237 19.46 -23.64 -11.72
N VAL A 238 18.72 -22.51 -11.84
CA VAL A 238 17.31 -22.42 -11.45
C VAL A 238 16.41 -22.83 -12.61
N MET A 239 15.61 -23.88 -12.38
CA MET A 239 14.62 -24.39 -13.34
C MET A 239 13.29 -23.65 -13.25
N GLY A 240 12.97 -23.07 -12.09
CA GLY A 240 11.76 -22.28 -11.83
C GLY A 240 11.77 -21.61 -10.46
N ALA A 241 10.95 -20.57 -10.30
CA ALA A 241 10.74 -19.86 -9.05
C ALA A 241 9.24 -19.83 -8.73
N TYR A 242 8.86 -20.41 -7.59
CA TYR A 242 7.47 -20.67 -7.17
C TYR A 242 7.19 -20.13 -5.78
N ASP A 243 5.92 -20.05 -5.40
CA ASP A 243 5.45 -19.73 -4.05
C ASP A 243 6.08 -18.46 -3.47
N LEU A 244 6.16 -17.41 -4.30
CA LEU A 244 6.63 -16.13 -3.81
C LEU A 244 5.58 -15.51 -2.91
N VAL A 245 5.83 -15.58 -1.59
CA VAL A 245 5.00 -14.94 -0.57
C VAL A 245 5.70 -13.69 -0.08
N MET A 246 5.02 -12.56 -0.16
CA MET A 246 5.54 -11.27 0.33
C MET A 246 4.78 -10.79 1.55
N SER A 247 5.51 -10.23 2.50
CA SER A 247 4.97 -9.61 3.71
C SER A 247 5.58 -8.24 3.89
N ASN A 248 4.73 -7.24 4.06
CA ASN A 248 5.20 -5.89 4.29
C ASN A 248 5.23 -5.57 5.80
N TYR A 249 6.26 -4.87 6.22
CA TYR A 249 6.46 -4.48 7.62
C TYR A 249 6.67 -2.96 7.79
N GLY A 250 6.19 -2.20 6.82
CA GLY A 250 6.30 -0.75 6.72
C GLY A 250 6.33 -0.35 5.25
N PRO A 251 6.18 0.93 4.90
CA PRO A 251 6.03 1.38 3.54
C PRO A 251 7.10 0.90 2.56
N ASP A 252 8.34 0.72 3.01
CA ASP A 252 9.47 0.29 2.16
C ASP A 252 10.20 -0.93 2.73
N LYS A 253 9.57 -1.67 3.67
CA LYS A 253 10.14 -2.89 4.27
C LYS A 253 9.37 -4.12 3.83
N ASN A 254 9.84 -4.74 2.75
CA ASN A 254 9.26 -5.96 2.22
C ASN A 254 10.15 -7.16 2.54
N TYR A 255 9.53 -8.19 3.10
CA TYR A 255 10.12 -9.50 3.29
C TYR A 255 9.43 -10.49 2.37
N ALA A 256 10.19 -11.43 1.82
CA ALA A 256 9.62 -12.46 0.98
C ALA A 256 10.23 -13.83 1.28
N SER A 257 9.47 -14.87 0.95
CA SER A 257 9.98 -16.23 0.79
C SER A 257 9.64 -16.74 -0.59
N VAL A 258 10.46 -17.63 -1.14
CA VAL A 258 10.31 -18.19 -2.47
C VAL A 258 10.81 -19.64 -2.48
N HIS A 259 10.26 -20.47 -3.35
CA HIS A 259 10.84 -21.77 -3.66
C HIS A 259 11.53 -21.72 -5.01
N MET A 260 12.76 -22.26 -5.07
CA MET A 260 13.49 -22.48 -6.32
C MET A 260 13.44 -23.96 -6.67
N GLU A 261 13.15 -24.29 -7.92
CA GLU A 261 13.29 -25.63 -8.43
C GLU A 261 14.73 -25.80 -8.96
N LEU A 262 15.46 -26.76 -8.37
CA LEU A 262 16.88 -26.99 -8.63
C LEU A 262 17.13 -28.44 -9.02
N PRO A 263 18.17 -28.71 -9.86
CA PRO A 263 18.57 -30.08 -10.20
C PRO A 263 18.86 -30.94 -8.95
N ASP A 264 18.35 -32.16 -8.93
CA ASP A 264 18.54 -33.13 -7.85
C ASP A 264 20.01 -33.59 -7.65
N THR A 265 20.88 -33.23 -8.58
CA THR A 265 22.32 -33.50 -8.55
C THR A 265 23.13 -32.45 -7.78
N MET A 266 22.52 -31.32 -7.40
CA MET A 266 23.20 -30.27 -6.64
C MET A 266 23.51 -30.69 -5.21
N THR A 267 24.71 -30.37 -4.77
CA THR A 267 25.10 -30.55 -3.36
C THR A 267 24.54 -29.44 -2.48
N VAL A 268 24.40 -29.69 -1.18
CA VAL A 268 23.95 -28.69 -0.22
C VAL A 268 24.84 -27.44 -0.22
N GLU A 269 26.15 -27.59 -0.46
CA GLU A 269 27.08 -26.46 -0.55
C GLU A 269 26.80 -25.57 -1.78
N GLU A 270 26.48 -26.18 -2.92
CA GLU A 270 26.12 -25.46 -4.14
C GLU A 270 24.79 -24.73 -3.97
N VAL A 271 23.81 -25.37 -3.34
CA VAL A 271 22.52 -24.75 -3.02
C VAL A 271 22.70 -23.55 -2.06
N ASP A 272 23.50 -23.68 -0.98
CA ASP A 272 23.77 -22.55 -0.05
C ASP A 272 24.42 -21.38 -0.79
N ARG A 273 25.41 -21.66 -1.65
CA ARG A 273 26.08 -20.63 -2.45
C ARG A 273 25.13 -19.91 -3.41
N LEU A 274 24.27 -20.65 -4.08
CA LEU A 274 23.25 -20.12 -4.98
C LEU A 274 22.24 -19.26 -4.20
N THR A 275 21.72 -19.77 -3.08
CA THR A 275 20.77 -19.04 -2.25
C THR A 275 21.30 -17.68 -1.81
N ARG A 276 22.54 -17.62 -1.30
CA ARG A 276 23.18 -16.35 -0.92
C ARG A 276 23.36 -15.38 -2.08
N ARG A 277 23.64 -15.90 -3.28
CA ARG A 277 23.77 -15.08 -4.48
C ARG A 277 22.43 -14.51 -4.91
N VAL A 278 21.37 -15.32 -4.86
CA VAL A 278 19.99 -14.90 -5.16
C VAL A 278 19.49 -13.88 -4.14
N GLU A 279 19.66 -14.13 -2.84
CA GLU A 279 19.30 -13.19 -1.78
C GLU A 279 19.94 -11.82 -2.00
N ALA A 280 21.25 -11.79 -2.25
CA ALA A 280 21.98 -10.54 -2.50
C ALA A 280 21.50 -9.83 -3.77
N LYS A 281 21.26 -10.58 -4.86
CA LYS A 281 20.82 -10.05 -6.14
C LYS A 281 19.44 -9.42 -6.07
N VAL A 282 18.47 -10.13 -5.48
CA VAL A 282 17.10 -9.63 -5.28
C VAL A 282 17.11 -8.38 -4.41
N TYR A 283 17.84 -8.43 -3.29
CA TYR A 283 17.94 -7.30 -2.39
C TYR A 283 18.53 -6.04 -3.06
N LEU A 284 19.62 -6.18 -3.81
CA LEU A 284 20.27 -5.05 -4.50
C LEU A 284 19.39 -4.43 -5.58
N ALA A 285 18.57 -5.24 -6.26
CA ALA A 285 17.72 -4.76 -7.33
C ALA A 285 16.41 -4.16 -6.83
N THR A 286 15.78 -4.79 -5.81
CA THR A 286 14.40 -4.49 -5.42
C THR A 286 14.24 -3.97 -3.99
N GLY A 287 15.27 -4.06 -3.14
CA GLY A 287 15.17 -3.77 -1.71
C GLY A 287 14.41 -4.83 -0.90
N VAL A 288 13.92 -5.91 -1.54
CA VAL A 288 13.19 -6.98 -0.86
C VAL A 288 14.15 -7.96 -0.19
N ILE A 289 13.89 -8.26 1.08
CA ILE A 289 14.69 -9.21 1.87
C ILE A 289 14.07 -10.59 1.74
N LEU A 290 14.79 -11.53 1.10
CA LEU A 290 14.40 -12.93 1.12
C LEU A 290 14.72 -13.54 2.48
N THR A 291 13.69 -13.92 3.24
CA THR A 291 13.80 -14.51 4.57
C THR A 291 13.87 -16.03 4.56
N GLY A 292 13.53 -16.64 3.44
CA GLY A 292 13.59 -18.06 3.22
C GLY A 292 13.56 -18.38 1.74
N VAL A 293 14.49 -19.23 1.33
CA VAL A 293 14.51 -19.80 -0.02
C VAL A 293 14.34 -21.30 0.15
N GLY A 294 13.14 -21.79 -0.15
CA GLY A 294 12.86 -23.22 -0.21
C GLY A 294 13.40 -23.85 -1.47
N VAL A 295 13.54 -25.16 -1.50
CA VAL A 295 14.04 -25.89 -2.66
C VAL A 295 13.07 -26.99 -3.04
N TYR A 296 12.66 -26.99 -4.29
CA TYR A 296 12.05 -28.12 -4.95
C TYR A 296 13.09 -28.85 -5.78
N SER A 297 13.17 -30.17 -5.62
CA SER A 297 14.10 -31.01 -6.36
C SER A 297 13.54 -31.31 -7.74
N HIS A 298 14.26 -30.92 -8.79
CA HIS A 298 13.98 -31.32 -10.17
C HIS A 298 14.69 -32.59 -10.50
N ASN A 299 13.95 -33.66 -10.80
CA ASN A 299 14.54 -34.92 -11.24
C ASN A 299 15.15 -34.75 -12.64
N THR A 300 16.48 -34.82 -12.73
CA THR A 300 17.26 -34.76 -13.97
C THR A 300 17.46 -36.14 -14.63
N GLY A 301 17.03 -37.21 -13.98
CA GLY A 301 17.13 -38.58 -14.49
C GLY A 301 16.11 -38.87 -15.60
N THR A 302 16.34 -39.98 -16.30
CA THR A 302 15.47 -40.50 -17.39
C THR A 302 14.71 -41.76 -16.94
N GLY A 303 14.54 -41.97 -15.63
CA GLY A 303 13.91 -43.16 -15.06
C GLY A 303 12.39 -42.99 -14.82
N GLU A 304 11.81 -44.03 -14.20
CA GLU A 304 10.38 -44.14 -13.92
C GLU A 304 9.78 -42.88 -13.23
N ALA A 305 10.54 -42.24 -12.33
CA ALA A 305 10.07 -40.99 -11.67
C ALA A 305 9.91 -39.83 -12.65
N ALA A 306 10.78 -39.73 -13.67
CA ALA A 306 10.66 -38.71 -14.71
C ALA A 306 9.46 -38.99 -15.65
N ASP A 307 9.20 -40.24 -15.96
CA ASP A 307 8.05 -40.66 -16.76
C ASP A 307 6.73 -40.35 -16.02
N ILE A 308 6.66 -40.66 -14.72
CA ILE A 308 5.51 -40.32 -13.87
C ILE A 308 5.30 -38.80 -13.83
N ARG A 309 6.38 -38.01 -13.61
CA ARG A 309 6.28 -36.55 -13.61
C ARG A 309 5.69 -36.02 -14.90
N ASN A 310 6.22 -36.46 -16.06
CA ASN A 310 5.79 -35.99 -17.37
C ASN A 310 4.31 -36.37 -17.63
N ALA A 311 3.89 -37.56 -17.25
CA ALA A 311 2.51 -38.00 -17.38
C ALA A 311 1.57 -37.19 -16.48
N VAL A 312 1.92 -37.00 -15.21
CA VAL A 312 1.13 -36.19 -14.26
C VAL A 312 1.04 -34.74 -14.73
N GLN A 313 2.15 -34.13 -15.12
CA GLN A 313 2.17 -32.74 -15.62
C GLN A 313 1.28 -32.57 -16.85
N LYS A 314 1.31 -33.51 -17.77
CA LYS A 314 0.45 -33.51 -18.96
C LYS A 314 -1.03 -33.57 -18.57
N THR A 315 -1.38 -34.43 -17.61
CA THR A 315 -2.76 -34.56 -17.11
C THR A 315 -3.20 -33.28 -16.42
N VAL A 316 -2.42 -32.76 -15.50
CA VAL A 316 -2.75 -31.53 -14.75
C VAL A 316 -2.94 -30.34 -15.70
N LEU A 317 -1.98 -30.08 -16.57
CA LEU A 317 -2.00 -28.95 -17.50
C LEU A 317 -2.94 -29.15 -18.72
N SER A 318 -3.65 -30.26 -18.80
CA SER A 318 -4.73 -30.44 -19.78
C SER A 318 -6.02 -29.73 -19.38
N HIS A 319 -6.13 -29.29 -18.14
CA HIS A 319 -7.25 -28.57 -17.63
C HIS A 319 -7.02 -27.05 -17.68
N ASP A 320 -7.90 -26.28 -18.28
CA ASP A 320 -7.81 -24.82 -18.40
C ASP A 320 -7.76 -24.09 -17.05
N TRP A 321 -8.28 -24.70 -16.00
CA TRP A 321 -8.27 -24.18 -14.64
C TRP A 321 -6.98 -24.48 -13.86
N ALA A 322 -6.10 -25.34 -14.36
CA ALA A 322 -4.80 -25.63 -13.75
C ALA A 322 -3.73 -24.74 -14.39
N ILE A 323 -3.35 -23.66 -13.69
CA ILE A 323 -2.43 -22.65 -14.22
C ILE A 323 -1.00 -23.17 -14.24
N GLN A 324 -0.58 -23.86 -13.17
CA GLN A 324 0.78 -24.30 -12.96
C GLN A 324 0.84 -25.54 -12.08
N MET A 325 1.85 -26.38 -12.30
CA MET A 325 2.22 -27.49 -11.41
C MET A 325 3.68 -27.34 -10.99
N HIS A 326 3.97 -27.43 -9.71
CA HIS A 326 5.32 -27.35 -9.15
C HIS A 326 5.49 -28.25 -7.92
N GLY A 327 6.71 -28.29 -7.37
CA GLY A 327 7.02 -29.11 -6.20
C GLY A 327 6.78 -30.61 -6.40
N PHE A 328 6.92 -31.10 -7.64
CA PHE A 328 6.69 -32.50 -7.96
C PHE A 328 7.75 -33.40 -7.32
N TYR A 329 7.27 -34.42 -6.61
CA TYR A 329 8.10 -35.47 -6.03
C TYR A 329 7.42 -36.82 -6.18
N ALA A 330 8.15 -37.82 -6.71
CA ALA A 330 7.69 -39.19 -6.79
C ALA A 330 8.65 -40.11 -6.03
N ASP A 331 8.13 -40.82 -5.03
CA ASP A 331 8.82 -41.89 -4.32
C ASP A 331 8.32 -43.23 -4.89
N ILE A 332 9.19 -43.87 -5.66
CA ILE A 332 8.87 -45.13 -6.35
C ILE A 332 8.79 -46.29 -5.36
N GLU A 333 9.63 -46.29 -4.30
CA GLU A 333 9.68 -47.38 -3.33
C GLU A 333 8.45 -47.37 -2.44
N SER A 334 8.07 -46.21 -1.90
CA SER A 334 6.89 -46.07 -1.06
C SER A 334 5.60 -45.80 -1.84
N LYS A 335 5.68 -45.73 -3.17
CA LYS A 335 4.58 -45.42 -4.11
C LYS A 335 3.80 -44.16 -3.70
N LYS A 336 4.50 -43.03 -3.61
CA LYS A 336 3.91 -41.74 -3.29
C LYS A 336 4.20 -40.73 -4.40
N ILE A 337 3.17 -39.97 -4.76
CA ILE A 337 3.29 -38.83 -5.68
C ILE A 337 2.80 -37.61 -4.93
N ARG A 338 3.62 -36.59 -4.87
CA ARG A 338 3.30 -35.27 -4.32
C ARG A 338 3.57 -34.19 -5.34
N PHE A 339 2.67 -33.24 -5.42
CA PHE A 339 2.87 -31.98 -6.16
C PHE A 339 1.88 -30.92 -5.69
N ASP A 340 2.21 -29.68 -6.01
CA ASP A 340 1.37 -28.51 -5.76
C ASP A 340 0.82 -28.02 -7.10
N VAL A 341 -0.46 -27.61 -7.12
CA VAL A 341 -1.15 -27.12 -8.32
C VAL A 341 -1.77 -25.75 -8.07
N VAL A 342 -1.38 -24.78 -8.87
CA VAL A 342 -2.00 -23.44 -8.85
C VAL A 342 -3.31 -23.52 -9.64
N LEU A 343 -4.40 -23.18 -8.97
CA LEU A 343 -5.74 -23.22 -9.50
C LEU A 343 -6.25 -21.82 -9.86
N SER A 344 -6.96 -21.70 -10.99
CA SER A 344 -7.72 -20.48 -11.28
C SER A 344 -8.88 -20.32 -10.30
N PHE A 345 -9.42 -19.11 -10.20
CA PHE A 345 -10.59 -18.84 -9.37
C PHE A 345 -11.91 -19.37 -9.96
N ASP A 346 -11.88 -19.97 -11.14
CA ASP A 346 -13.07 -20.47 -11.86
C ASP A 346 -13.55 -21.82 -11.35
N ILE A 347 -12.74 -22.53 -10.55
CA ILE A 347 -13.07 -23.84 -10.00
C ILE A 347 -12.89 -23.86 -8.49
N ALA A 348 -13.80 -24.56 -7.79
CA ALA A 348 -13.61 -24.80 -6.35
C ALA A 348 -12.44 -25.78 -6.10
N PRO A 349 -11.49 -25.45 -5.20
CA PRO A 349 -10.31 -26.30 -4.96
C PRO A 349 -10.66 -27.76 -4.63
N LYS A 350 -11.74 -28.00 -3.90
CA LYS A 350 -12.21 -29.37 -3.57
C LYS A 350 -12.61 -30.16 -4.82
N GLU A 351 -13.21 -29.51 -5.78
CA GLU A 351 -13.66 -30.13 -7.05
C GLU A 351 -12.46 -30.44 -7.95
N ALA A 352 -11.55 -29.47 -8.12
CA ALA A 352 -10.30 -29.65 -8.87
C ALA A 352 -9.48 -30.82 -8.31
N LEU A 353 -9.26 -30.85 -7.00
CA LEU A 353 -8.52 -31.92 -6.34
C LEU A 353 -9.19 -33.31 -6.49
N LYS A 354 -10.51 -33.35 -6.53
CA LYS A 354 -11.23 -34.59 -6.77
C LYS A 354 -10.98 -35.10 -8.19
N ILE A 355 -11.10 -34.23 -9.20
CA ILE A 355 -10.84 -34.56 -10.61
C ILE A 355 -9.42 -35.09 -10.78
N LEU A 356 -8.43 -34.36 -10.27
CA LEU A 356 -7.01 -34.76 -10.38
C LEU A 356 -6.73 -36.08 -9.68
N ARG A 357 -7.31 -36.33 -8.51
CA ARG A 357 -7.15 -37.60 -7.79
C ARG A 357 -7.76 -38.76 -8.55
N ASP A 358 -8.92 -38.60 -9.15
CA ASP A 358 -9.58 -39.63 -9.93
C ASP A 358 -8.79 -39.94 -11.21
N GLU A 359 -8.34 -38.93 -11.95
CA GLU A 359 -7.60 -39.11 -13.20
C GLU A 359 -6.18 -39.67 -12.99
N ILE A 360 -5.40 -39.08 -12.06
CA ILE A 360 -4.03 -39.52 -11.79
C ILE A 360 -4.04 -40.87 -11.06
N GLY A 361 -5.01 -41.10 -10.16
CA GLY A 361 -5.17 -42.38 -9.51
C GLY A 361 -5.50 -43.53 -10.46
N ALA A 362 -6.23 -43.25 -11.54
CA ALA A 362 -6.48 -44.23 -12.62
C ALA A 362 -5.22 -44.50 -13.46
N GLN A 363 -4.34 -43.54 -13.64
CA GLN A 363 -3.07 -43.70 -14.37
C GLN A 363 -2.01 -44.45 -13.53
N PHE A 364 -1.98 -44.19 -12.22
CA PHE A 364 -1.00 -44.75 -11.28
C PHE A 364 -1.67 -45.52 -10.14
N PRO A 365 -2.28 -46.68 -10.42
CA PRO A 365 -2.96 -47.43 -9.41
C PRO A 365 -1.99 -47.92 -8.33
N GLY A 366 -2.37 -47.70 -7.06
CA GLY A 366 -1.56 -48.07 -5.90
C GLY A 366 -0.56 -47.00 -5.43
N TYR A 367 -0.52 -45.84 -6.06
CA TYR A 367 0.21 -44.71 -5.53
C TYR A 367 -0.68 -43.86 -4.58
N GLU A 368 -0.10 -43.44 -3.47
CA GLU A 368 -0.68 -42.41 -2.59
C GLU A 368 -0.49 -41.04 -3.21
N LEU A 369 -1.59 -40.31 -3.43
CA LEU A 369 -1.55 -39.01 -4.06
C LEU A 369 -1.67 -37.89 -3.00
N GLN A 370 -0.66 -37.03 -2.90
CA GLN A 370 -0.61 -35.85 -2.06
C GLN A 370 -0.62 -34.61 -2.96
N ILE A 371 -1.80 -34.13 -3.29
CA ILE A 371 -2.01 -32.97 -4.15
C ILE A 371 -2.41 -31.79 -3.26
N ALA A 372 -1.59 -30.74 -3.24
CA ALA A 372 -1.90 -29.51 -2.53
C ALA A 372 -2.43 -28.44 -3.51
N PRO A 373 -3.60 -27.85 -3.22
CA PRO A 373 -4.05 -26.71 -3.99
C PRO A 373 -3.27 -25.49 -3.56
N ASP A 374 -2.77 -24.74 -4.51
CA ASP A 374 -2.14 -23.45 -4.29
C ASP A 374 -2.96 -22.35 -4.94
N VAL A 375 -2.81 -21.16 -4.42
CA VAL A 375 -3.51 -19.97 -4.90
C VAL A 375 -2.50 -19.10 -5.64
N ASP A 376 -2.87 -18.63 -6.80
CA ASP A 376 -2.06 -17.62 -7.48
C ASP A 376 -2.05 -16.31 -6.68
N LEU A 377 -1.03 -16.17 -5.82
CA LEU A 377 -0.82 -14.99 -5.00
C LEU A 377 -0.30 -13.80 -5.82
N THR A 378 0.06 -14.02 -7.08
CA THR A 378 0.85 -13.06 -7.85
C THR A 378 0.22 -12.61 -9.16
N ASP A 379 -0.90 -13.21 -9.63
CA ASP A 379 -1.54 -12.92 -10.93
C ASP A 379 -0.59 -13.05 -12.13
N ILE A 380 0.30 -14.07 -12.13
CA ILE A 380 1.27 -14.29 -13.20
C ILE A 380 1.07 -15.67 -13.78
#